data_60e48844c85fdf2293fda6acdb3d9865
#
_entry.id   60e48844c85fdf2293fda6acdb3d9865
#
_cell.length_a   1.000
_cell.length_b   1.000
_cell.length_c   1.000
_cell.angle_alpha   90.00
_cell.angle_beta   90.00
_cell.angle_gamma   90.00
#
_symmetry.space_group_name_H-M   'P 1'
#
loop_
_entity.id
_entity.type
_entity.pdbx_description
1 polymer ?
#
loop_
_entity_poly.entity_id
_entity_poly.type
_entity_poly.pdbx_seq_one_letter_code
_entity_poly.pdbx_strand_id
1 'polypeptide(L)'
;GVEYDDLVSISMTGRLGQISELFFSSSVLGSFPFQLFGITFENVMELFTASPKKAAALISTLMEISRAYDMNVEQFFLASLRAYQEMHNNYFEEFEELAEQFAIKQKWTRFPPPTRKELIETLRQLHGIEARVVDFSKYPELSGQRFIFLPGKPSQLLLNDQLDSSQHVYSIALQIG
;
A
#
# COMPACT_ATOMS: atom_id res chain seq x y z
N GLY A 1 51.51 -13.71 -15.87
CA GLY A 1 50.33 -14.55 -16.07
C GLY A 1 49.26 -14.08 -15.11
N VAL A 2 48.02 -14.01 -15.56
CA VAL A 2 46.87 -13.70 -14.69
C VAL A 2 46.72 -14.87 -13.75
N GLU A 3 46.71 -14.64 -12.45
CA GLU A 3 46.50 -15.70 -11.45
C GLU A 3 45.08 -16.24 -11.52
N TYR A 4 44.89 -17.53 -11.12
CA TYR A 4 43.58 -18.20 -11.12
C TYR A 4 42.55 -17.41 -10.31
N ASP A 5 42.94 -16.81 -9.18
CA ASP A 5 42.11 -16.02 -8.31
C ASP A 5 41.65 -14.70 -8.97
N ASP A 6 42.46 -14.09 -9.84
CA ASP A 6 42.08 -12.92 -10.63
C ASP A 6 40.98 -13.26 -11.65
N LEU A 7 41.10 -14.41 -12.32
CA LEU A 7 40.10 -14.90 -13.28
C LEU A 7 38.78 -15.24 -12.61
N VAL A 8 38.81 -15.83 -11.40
CA VAL A 8 37.65 -16.13 -10.60
C VAL A 8 36.96 -14.83 -10.14
N SER A 9 37.77 -13.85 -9.69
CA SER A 9 37.26 -12.53 -9.27
C SER A 9 36.57 -11.78 -10.42
N ILE A 10 37.20 -11.73 -11.60
CA ILE A 10 36.61 -11.12 -12.80
C ILE A 10 35.33 -11.83 -13.23
N SER A 11 35.30 -13.15 -13.20
CA SER A 11 34.13 -13.95 -13.53
C SER A 11 32.98 -13.71 -12.51
N MET A 12 33.31 -13.59 -11.24
CA MET A 12 32.32 -13.26 -10.17
C MET A 12 31.76 -11.84 -10.33
N THR A 13 32.60 -10.86 -10.58
CA THR A 13 32.19 -9.48 -10.81
C THR A 13 31.27 -9.35 -12.02
N GLY A 14 31.59 -10.04 -13.13
CA GLY A 14 30.73 -10.08 -14.32
C GLY A 14 29.38 -10.73 -14.06
N ARG A 15 29.34 -11.81 -13.26
CA ARG A 15 28.07 -12.49 -12.89
C ARG A 15 27.23 -11.67 -11.92
N LEU A 16 27.85 -10.99 -10.97
CA LEU A 16 27.15 -10.08 -10.07
C LEU A 16 26.52 -8.93 -10.84
N GLY A 17 27.24 -8.35 -11.82
CA GLY A 17 26.70 -7.33 -12.70
C GLY A 17 25.47 -7.82 -13.46
N GLN A 18 25.52 -9.02 -14.02
CA GLN A 18 24.38 -9.61 -14.74
C GLN A 18 23.17 -9.89 -13.84
N ILE A 19 23.39 -10.39 -12.61
CA ILE A 19 22.30 -10.67 -11.66
C ILE A 19 21.66 -9.37 -11.16
N SER A 20 22.47 -8.38 -10.83
CA SER A 20 21.95 -7.06 -10.43
C SER A 20 21.21 -6.38 -11.58
N GLU A 21 21.71 -6.48 -12.81
CA GLU A 21 21.03 -5.96 -13.98
C GLU A 21 19.67 -6.66 -14.23
N LEU A 22 19.62 -7.98 -14.14
CA LEU A 22 18.38 -8.76 -14.22
C LEU A 22 17.38 -8.34 -13.14
N PHE A 23 17.84 -8.13 -11.92
CA PHE A 23 17.00 -7.71 -10.80
C PHE A 23 16.39 -6.33 -11.03
N PHE A 24 17.24 -5.33 -11.37
CA PHE A 24 16.80 -3.96 -11.56
C PHE A 24 16.10 -3.72 -12.91
N SER A 25 16.33 -4.56 -13.91
CA SER A 25 15.59 -4.50 -15.18
C SER A 25 14.20 -5.12 -15.11
N SER A 26 13.92 -5.95 -14.11
CA SER A 26 12.59 -6.49 -13.88
C SER A 26 11.67 -5.42 -13.30
N SER A 27 10.64 -5.03 -14.05
CA SER A 27 9.63 -4.09 -13.58
C SER A 27 8.90 -4.59 -12.33
N VAL A 28 8.71 -5.89 -12.20
CA VAL A 28 8.03 -6.53 -11.05
C VAL A 28 8.93 -6.50 -9.82
N LEU A 29 10.18 -6.99 -9.93
CA LEU A 29 11.10 -7.03 -8.78
C LEU A 29 11.55 -5.62 -8.36
N GLY A 30 11.74 -4.71 -9.32
CA GLY A 30 12.07 -3.31 -9.05
C GLY A 30 10.95 -2.54 -8.35
N SER A 31 9.70 -3.02 -8.42
CA SER A 31 8.56 -2.42 -7.71
C SER A 31 8.41 -2.90 -6.27
N PHE A 32 9.21 -3.89 -5.81
CA PHE A 32 9.13 -4.36 -4.44
C PHE A 32 9.53 -3.25 -3.45
N PRO A 33 8.69 -2.97 -2.45
CA PRO A 33 8.94 -1.86 -1.53
C PRO A 33 9.93 -2.27 -0.43
N PHE A 34 11.19 -2.50 -0.78
CA PHE A 34 12.26 -2.98 0.12
C PHE A 34 12.34 -2.18 1.44
N GLN A 35 12.17 -0.88 1.35
CA GLN A 35 12.26 0.01 2.50
C GLN A 35 11.20 -0.26 3.56
N LEU A 36 9.99 -0.67 3.16
CA LEU A 36 8.93 -1.04 4.11
C LEU A 36 9.32 -2.27 4.95
N PHE A 37 10.13 -3.17 4.38
CA PHE A 37 10.63 -4.36 5.07
C PHE A 37 11.96 -4.11 5.81
N GLY A 38 12.42 -2.86 5.88
CA GLY A 38 13.70 -2.53 6.48
C GLY A 38 14.90 -3.06 5.70
N ILE A 39 14.71 -3.40 4.43
CA ILE A 39 15.76 -3.92 3.55
C ILE A 39 16.37 -2.75 2.80
N THR A 40 17.65 -2.48 3.05
CA THR A 40 18.40 -1.46 2.32
C THR A 40 19.00 -2.02 1.04
N PHE A 41 19.44 -1.12 0.15
CA PHE A 41 20.18 -1.51 -1.05
C PHE A 41 21.45 -2.30 -0.71
N GLU A 42 22.14 -1.92 0.36
CA GLU A 42 23.34 -2.60 0.86
C GLU A 42 23.04 -4.05 1.26
N ASN A 43 21.90 -4.30 1.93
CA ASN A 43 21.48 -5.66 2.30
C ASN A 43 21.25 -6.53 1.06
N VAL A 44 20.63 -5.95 0.02
CA VAL A 44 20.41 -6.65 -1.26
C VAL A 44 21.74 -6.99 -1.92
N MET A 45 22.67 -6.02 -1.98
CA MET A 45 24.00 -6.21 -2.56
C MET A 45 24.84 -7.20 -1.77
N GLU A 46 24.73 -7.21 -0.45
CA GLU A 46 25.39 -8.18 0.44
C GLU A 46 24.91 -9.61 0.14
N LEU A 47 23.60 -9.82 -0.05
CA LEU A 47 23.04 -11.12 -0.44
C LEU A 47 23.64 -11.61 -1.78
N PHE A 48 23.77 -10.72 -2.77
CA PHE A 48 24.35 -11.06 -4.06
C PHE A 48 25.83 -11.38 -3.96
N THR A 49 26.56 -10.69 -3.12
CA THR A 49 27.99 -10.89 -2.91
C THR A 49 28.28 -12.15 -2.10
N ALA A 50 27.52 -12.40 -1.02
CA ALA A 50 27.73 -13.54 -0.15
C ALA A 50 27.35 -14.88 -0.79
N SER A 51 26.35 -14.91 -1.64
CA SER A 51 25.83 -16.14 -2.26
C SER A 51 25.27 -15.93 -3.67
N PRO A 52 26.10 -15.57 -4.66
CA PRO A 52 25.63 -15.20 -6.00
C PRO A 52 24.72 -16.23 -6.68
N LYS A 53 25.07 -17.52 -6.57
CA LYS A 53 24.27 -18.61 -7.16
C LYS A 53 22.89 -18.75 -6.52
N LYS A 54 22.80 -18.59 -5.20
CA LYS A 54 21.53 -18.67 -4.46
C LYS A 54 20.66 -17.45 -4.76
N ALA A 55 21.27 -16.24 -4.78
CA ALA A 55 20.58 -15.03 -5.17
C ALA A 55 20.02 -15.10 -6.60
N ALA A 56 20.82 -15.58 -7.56
CA ALA A 56 20.39 -15.80 -8.94
C ALA A 56 19.22 -16.79 -9.03
N ALA A 57 19.30 -17.91 -8.31
CA ALA A 57 18.24 -18.90 -8.30
C ALA A 57 16.93 -18.34 -7.71
N LEU A 58 17.01 -17.60 -6.62
CA LEU A 58 15.87 -16.94 -6.01
C LEU A 58 15.20 -15.94 -6.97
N ILE A 59 15.99 -15.05 -7.59
CA ILE A 59 15.49 -14.07 -8.54
C ILE A 59 14.84 -14.74 -9.75
N SER A 60 15.51 -15.74 -10.33
CA SER A 60 14.96 -16.47 -11.46
C SER A 60 13.64 -17.17 -11.12
N THR A 61 13.52 -17.74 -9.91
CA THR A 61 12.30 -18.36 -9.43
C THR A 61 11.17 -17.33 -9.27
N LEU A 62 11.45 -16.17 -8.66
CA LEU A 62 10.47 -15.11 -8.53
C LEU A 62 9.99 -14.57 -9.88
N MET A 63 10.92 -14.42 -10.85
CA MET A 63 10.57 -14.00 -12.20
C MET A 63 9.73 -15.05 -12.93
N GLU A 64 10.00 -16.34 -12.74
CA GLU A 64 9.24 -17.43 -13.34
C GLU A 64 7.83 -17.51 -12.73
N ILE A 65 7.70 -17.36 -11.41
CA ILE A 65 6.39 -17.26 -10.74
C ILE A 65 5.61 -16.09 -11.29
N SER A 66 6.22 -14.91 -11.37
CA SER A 66 5.56 -13.70 -11.90
C SER A 66 5.03 -13.91 -13.32
N ARG A 67 5.81 -14.59 -14.18
CA ARG A 67 5.39 -14.92 -15.56
C ARG A 67 4.29 -15.97 -15.60
N ALA A 68 4.42 -17.01 -14.78
CA ALA A 68 3.47 -18.14 -14.78
C ALA A 68 2.06 -17.70 -14.34
N TYR A 69 1.97 -16.71 -13.46
CA TYR A 69 0.71 -16.17 -12.96
C TYR A 69 0.28 -14.86 -13.64
N ASP A 70 0.96 -14.44 -14.71
CA ASP A 70 0.72 -13.16 -15.42
C ASP A 70 0.60 -11.98 -14.44
N MET A 71 1.45 -12.00 -13.40
CA MET A 71 1.43 -11.01 -12.32
C MET A 71 1.99 -9.69 -12.83
N ASN A 72 1.17 -8.66 -12.82
CA ASN A 72 1.62 -7.31 -13.12
C ASN A 72 2.24 -6.61 -11.89
N VAL A 73 2.88 -5.47 -12.13
CA VAL A 73 3.57 -4.66 -11.11
C VAL A 73 2.63 -4.30 -9.95
N GLU A 74 1.40 -3.93 -10.27
CA GLU A 74 0.40 -3.52 -9.26
C GLU A 74 0.00 -4.69 -8.35
N GLN A 75 -0.26 -5.86 -8.92
CA GLN A 75 -0.60 -7.06 -8.16
C GLN A 75 0.55 -7.49 -7.26
N PHE A 76 1.78 -7.42 -7.75
CA PHE A 76 2.97 -7.74 -6.96
C PHE A 76 3.16 -6.75 -5.80
N PHE A 77 3.00 -5.46 -6.06
CA PHE A 77 3.07 -4.42 -5.03
C PHE A 77 1.98 -4.61 -3.96
N LEU A 78 0.73 -4.85 -4.37
CA LEU A 78 -0.37 -5.11 -3.43
C LEU A 78 -0.15 -6.37 -2.60
N ALA A 79 0.40 -7.45 -3.19
CA ALA A 79 0.77 -8.65 -2.44
C ALA A 79 1.87 -8.36 -1.40
N SER A 80 2.85 -7.55 -1.77
CA SER A 80 3.93 -7.12 -0.86
C SER A 80 3.38 -6.28 0.31
N LEU A 81 2.46 -5.35 0.04
CA LEU A 81 1.79 -4.58 1.10
C LEU A 81 1.00 -5.46 2.06
N ARG A 82 0.29 -6.47 1.56
CA ARG A 82 -0.43 -7.43 2.42
C ARG A 82 0.54 -8.21 3.31
N ALA A 83 1.63 -8.72 2.75
CA ALA A 83 2.66 -9.41 3.54
C ALA A 83 3.25 -8.49 4.62
N TYR A 84 3.48 -7.21 4.31
CA TYR A 84 3.94 -6.21 5.28
C TYR A 84 2.90 -5.98 6.39
N GLN A 85 1.62 -5.84 6.05
CA GLN A 85 0.54 -5.69 7.02
C GLN A 85 0.43 -6.91 7.94
N GLU A 86 0.51 -8.12 7.38
CA GLU A 86 0.50 -9.38 8.14
C GLU A 86 1.69 -9.49 9.10
N MET A 87 2.88 -9.09 8.67
CA MET A 87 4.09 -9.06 9.51
C MET A 87 3.92 -8.16 10.74
N HIS A 88 3.13 -7.09 10.63
CA HIS A 88 2.79 -6.17 11.72
C HIS A 88 1.47 -6.51 12.42
N ASN A 89 0.86 -7.67 12.16
CA ASN A 89 -0.47 -8.04 12.68
C ASN A 89 -1.55 -6.98 12.39
N ASN A 90 -1.44 -6.27 11.27
CA ASN A 90 -2.28 -5.13 10.90
C ASN A 90 -2.32 -3.99 11.94
N TYR A 91 -1.28 -3.87 12.77
CA TYR A 91 -1.15 -2.83 13.78
C TYR A 91 0.08 -1.97 13.49
N PHE A 92 -0.12 -0.67 13.42
CA PHE A 92 0.91 0.33 13.15
C PHE A 92 0.84 1.41 14.21
N GLU A 93 1.76 1.38 15.15
CA GLU A 93 1.80 2.29 16.30
C GLU A 93 1.77 3.76 15.87
N GLU A 94 2.51 4.11 14.81
CA GLU A 94 2.53 5.47 14.27
C GLU A 94 1.14 5.95 13.81
N PHE A 95 0.34 5.07 13.20
CA PHE A 95 -1.02 5.41 12.76
C PHE A 95 -1.99 5.52 13.94
N GLU A 96 -1.82 4.67 14.95
CA GLU A 96 -2.61 4.76 16.19
C GLU A 96 -2.34 6.07 16.92
N GLU A 97 -1.06 6.47 17.05
CA GLU A 97 -0.68 7.74 17.67
C GLU A 97 -1.26 8.94 16.90
N LEU A 98 -1.18 8.94 15.57
CA LEU A 98 -1.77 9.99 14.73
C LEU A 98 -3.29 10.06 14.89
N ALA A 99 -3.96 8.92 14.93
CA ALA A 99 -5.41 8.84 15.13
C ALA A 99 -5.81 9.37 16.51
N GLU A 100 -5.05 9.03 17.56
CA GLU A 100 -5.28 9.53 18.92
C GLU A 100 -5.08 11.05 19.02
N GLN A 101 -3.99 11.57 18.46
CA GLN A 101 -3.73 13.01 18.41
C GLN A 101 -4.85 13.75 17.65
N PHE A 102 -5.31 13.19 16.54
CA PHE A 102 -6.43 13.74 15.79
C PHE A 102 -7.72 13.75 16.62
N ALA A 103 -8.05 12.65 17.29
CA ALA A 103 -9.22 12.54 18.14
C ALA A 103 -9.20 13.59 19.29
N ILE A 104 -8.05 13.76 19.94
CA ILE A 104 -7.86 14.78 20.98
C ILE A 104 -8.11 16.19 20.41
N LYS A 105 -7.56 16.50 19.25
CA LYS A 105 -7.75 17.79 18.57
C LYS A 105 -9.22 18.07 18.25
N GLN A 106 -9.96 17.03 17.87
CA GLN A 106 -11.39 17.13 17.59
C GLN A 106 -12.26 17.03 18.86
N LYS A 107 -11.65 16.87 20.04
CA LYS A 107 -12.32 16.66 21.33
C LYS A 107 -13.22 15.40 21.34
N TRP A 108 -12.86 14.42 20.55
CA TRP A 108 -13.53 13.13 20.53
C TRP A 108 -13.04 12.27 21.68
N THR A 109 -13.94 11.50 22.24
CA THR A 109 -13.64 10.48 23.26
C THR A 109 -13.67 9.09 22.63
N ARG A 110 -12.92 8.16 23.24
CA ARG A 110 -12.94 6.78 22.77
C ARG A 110 -14.33 6.13 22.97
N PHE A 111 -15.01 6.51 24.05
CA PHE A 111 -16.35 6.01 24.41
C PHE A 111 -17.18 7.14 25.01
N PRO A 112 -18.36 7.45 24.40
CA PRO A 112 -18.81 6.91 23.10
C PRO A 112 -17.98 7.44 21.94
N PRO A 113 -17.84 6.66 20.84
CA PRO A 113 -17.16 7.12 19.64
C PRO A 113 -17.96 8.24 18.96
N PRO A 114 -17.33 9.05 18.08
CA PRO A 114 -18.03 10.12 17.40
C PRO A 114 -19.21 9.60 16.58
N THR A 115 -20.31 10.30 16.68
CA THR A 115 -21.55 10.00 15.95
C THR A 115 -21.42 10.38 14.48
N ARG A 116 -22.27 9.81 13.62
CA ARG A 116 -22.35 10.18 12.21
C ARG A 116 -22.49 11.72 12.03
N LYS A 117 -23.27 12.37 12.89
CA LYS A 117 -23.50 13.81 12.82
C LYS A 117 -22.21 14.61 13.10
N GLU A 118 -21.46 14.19 14.11
CA GLU A 118 -20.17 14.82 14.45
C GLU A 118 -19.14 14.64 13.34
N LEU A 119 -19.08 13.44 12.73
CA LEU A 119 -18.20 13.20 11.60
C LEU A 119 -18.57 14.04 10.37
N ILE A 120 -19.87 14.17 10.04
CA ILE A 120 -20.33 15.05 8.95
C ILE A 120 -19.93 16.50 9.20
N GLU A 121 -20.10 16.97 10.42
CA GLU A 121 -19.74 18.34 10.78
C GLU A 121 -18.21 18.56 10.71
N THR A 122 -17.42 17.58 11.17
CA THR A 122 -15.96 17.61 11.06
C THR A 122 -15.52 17.63 9.60
N LEU A 123 -16.11 16.79 8.75
CA LEU A 123 -15.83 16.73 7.31
C LEU A 123 -16.10 18.09 6.65
N ARG A 124 -17.23 18.73 7.03
CA ARG A 124 -17.59 20.04 6.53
C ARG A 124 -16.61 21.12 7.00
N GLN A 125 -16.22 21.10 8.27
CA GLN A 125 -15.34 22.12 8.86
C GLN A 125 -13.90 22.03 8.34
N LEU A 126 -13.35 20.81 8.22
CA LEU A 126 -11.97 20.60 7.80
C LEU A 126 -11.78 20.69 6.29
N HIS A 127 -12.73 20.16 5.53
CA HIS A 127 -12.55 19.96 4.08
C HIS A 127 -13.59 20.72 3.21
N GLY A 128 -14.58 21.37 3.82
CA GLY A 128 -15.66 22.03 3.07
C GLY A 128 -16.53 21.07 2.27
N ILE A 129 -16.62 19.79 2.70
CA ILE A 129 -17.36 18.75 2.01
C ILE A 129 -18.74 18.58 2.68
N GLU A 130 -19.80 18.64 1.90
CA GLU A 130 -21.16 18.34 2.35
C GLU A 130 -21.51 16.88 2.11
N ALA A 131 -21.84 16.12 3.15
CA ALA A 131 -22.29 14.75 3.03
C ALA A 131 -23.81 14.66 2.92
N ARG A 132 -24.32 13.87 1.96
CA ARG A 132 -25.76 13.63 1.72
C ARG A 132 -26.00 12.15 1.48
N VAL A 133 -27.13 11.65 2.00
CA VAL A 133 -27.61 10.29 1.69
C VAL A 133 -28.50 10.36 0.45
N VAL A 134 -28.26 9.48 -0.50
CA VAL A 134 -28.92 9.45 -1.81
C VAL A 134 -29.27 8.01 -2.17
N ASP A 135 -30.44 7.84 -2.76
CA ASP A 135 -30.89 6.55 -3.27
C ASP A 135 -30.16 6.22 -4.60
N PHE A 136 -29.16 5.31 -4.50
CA PHE A 136 -28.39 4.86 -5.66
C PHE A 136 -29.12 3.79 -6.48
N SER A 137 -30.21 3.20 -5.98
CA SER A 137 -30.97 2.17 -6.70
C SER A 137 -31.58 2.69 -8.00
N LYS A 138 -31.79 4.00 -8.07
CA LYS A 138 -32.28 4.70 -9.28
C LYS A 138 -31.28 4.75 -10.44
N TYR A 139 -30.02 4.42 -10.16
CA TYR A 139 -28.91 4.50 -11.11
C TYR A 139 -28.19 3.15 -11.12
N PRO A 140 -28.50 2.25 -12.08
CA PRO A 140 -27.93 0.89 -12.09
C PRO A 140 -26.39 0.88 -12.05
N GLU A 141 -25.75 1.89 -12.65
CA GLU A 141 -24.29 2.05 -12.70
C GLU A 141 -23.69 2.33 -11.32
N LEU A 142 -24.50 2.82 -10.39
CA LEU A 142 -24.08 3.22 -9.04
C LEU A 142 -24.46 2.20 -7.97
N SER A 143 -25.23 1.15 -8.33
CA SER A 143 -25.77 0.19 -7.35
C SER A 143 -24.72 -0.52 -6.49
N GLY A 144 -23.50 -0.71 -7.01
CA GLY A 144 -22.37 -1.29 -6.29
C GLY A 144 -21.51 -0.30 -5.52
N GLN A 145 -21.76 1.00 -5.64
CA GLN A 145 -20.94 2.02 -5.00
C GLN A 145 -21.44 2.30 -3.57
N ARG A 146 -20.49 2.46 -2.64
CA ARG A 146 -20.81 2.85 -1.26
C ARG A 146 -21.01 4.36 -1.13
N PHE A 147 -20.15 5.12 -1.82
CA PHE A 147 -20.22 6.58 -1.87
C PHE A 147 -19.65 7.10 -3.19
N ILE A 148 -19.96 8.34 -3.49
CA ILE A 148 -19.41 9.08 -4.64
C ILE A 148 -18.97 10.44 -4.14
N PHE A 149 -17.76 10.84 -4.50
CA PHE A 149 -17.27 12.19 -4.29
C PHE A 149 -17.50 13.02 -5.54
N LEU A 150 -18.19 14.14 -5.38
CA LEU A 150 -18.42 15.14 -6.44
C LEU A 150 -17.61 16.39 -6.10
N PRO A 151 -16.58 16.70 -6.91
CA PRO A 151 -15.85 17.95 -6.75
C PRO A 151 -16.76 19.14 -7.10
N GLY A 152 -16.67 20.22 -6.32
CA GLY A 152 -17.48 21.40 -6.53
C GLY A 152 -17.23 22.48 -5.46
N LYS A 153 -18.12 23.49 -5.44
CA LYS A 153 -18.13 24.53 -4.37
C LYS A 153 -19.56 24.69 -3.85
N PRO A 154 -19.93 24.02 -2.75
CA PRO A 154 -19.12 23.04 -1.97
C PRO A 154 -18.95 21.71 -2.69
N SER A 155 -17.87 20.97 -2.37
CA SER A 155 -17.73 19.57 -2.74
C SER A 155 -18.77 18.72 -2.00
N GLN A 156 -19.22 17.61 -2.61
CA GLN A 156 -20.25 16.76 -2.03
C GLN A 156 -19.79 15.31 -1.91
N LEU A 157 -20.11 14.69 -0.79
CA LEU A 157 -19.99 13.26 -0.56
C LEU A 157 -21.39 12.65 -0.57
N LEU A 158 -21.73 11.94 -1.63
CA LEU A 158 -22.99 11.22 -1.76
C LEU A 158 -22.83 9.83 -1.15
N LEU A 159 -23.64 9.48 -0.16
CA LEU A 159 -23.62 8.19 0.52
C LEU A 159 -24.84 7.39 0.05
N ASN A 160 -24.63 6.10 -0.26
CA ASN A 160 -25.70 5.21 -0.65
C ASN A 160 -26.65 4.94 0.52
N ASP A 161 -27.95 5.13 0.34
CA ASP A 161 -28.99 4.93 1.36
C ASP A 161 -29.16 3.47 1.76
N GLN A 162 -28.71 2.52 0.93
CA GLN A 162 -28.74 1.09 1.23
C GLN A 162 -27.67 0.67 2.26
N LEU A 163 -26.74 1.56 2.62
CA LEU A 163 -25.76 1.28 3.64
C LEU A 163 -26.32 1.42 5.05
N ASP A 164 -25.86 0.58 5.95
CA ASP A 164 -26.17 0.73 7.37
C ASP A 164 -25.41 1.91 8.02
N SER A 165 -25.77 2.23 9.27
CA SER A 165 -25.17 3.35 9.99
C SER A 165 -23.65 3.22 10.16
N SER A 166 -23.15 2.00 10.39
CA SER A 166 -21.71 1.73 10.58
C SER A 166 -20.94 1.95 9.29
N GLN A 167 -21.50 1.53 8.16
CA GLN A 167 -20.93 1.73 6.84
C GLN A 167 -20.90 3.21 6.44
N HIS A 168 -21.95 3.98 6.80
CA HIS A 168 -21.92 5.44 6.62
C HIS A 168 -20.82 6.10 7.46
N VAL A 169 -20.71 5.73 8.75
CA VAL A 169 -19.67 6.24 9.65
C VAL A 169 -18.29 5.96 9.08
N TYR A 170 -18.03 4.72 8.66
CA TYR A 170 -16.78 4.33 8.03
C TYR A 170 -16.47 5.15 6.76
N SER A 171 -17.47 5.30 5.88
CA SER A 171 -17.29 6.04 4.62
C SER A 171 -16.98 7.53 4.83
N ILE A 172 -17.58 8.13 5.87
CA ILE A 172 -17.31 9.53 6.22
C ILE A 172 -15.93 9.66 6.87
N ALA A 173 -15.60 8.77 7.81
CA ALA A 173 -14.29 8.78 8.48
C ALA A 173 -13.13 8.64 7.48
N LEU A 174 -13.28 7.78 6.48
CA LEU A 174 -12.31 7.61 5.39
C LEU A 174 -12.04 8.90 4.59
N GLN A 175 -12.98 9.83 4.56
CA GLN A 175 -12.83 11.11 3.85
C GLN A 175 -12.28 12.22 4.76
N ILE A 176 -12.21 11.98 6.06
CA ILE A 176 -11.65 12.92 7.05
C ILE A 176 -10.13 12.74 7.14
N GLY A 177 -9.64 11.48 7.13
CA GLY A 177 -8.21 11.12 7.18
C GLY A 177 -7.54 11.16 5.84
#